data_cf6a19effb006cc52ce598c1705a739b
#
_entry.id   cf6a19effb006cc52ce598c1705a739b
#
_cell.length_a   1.000
_cell.length_b   1.000
_cell.length_c   1.000
_cell.angle_alpha   90.00
_cell.angle_beta   90.00
_cell.angle_gamma   90.00
#
_symmetry.space_group_name_H-M   'P 1'
#
loop_
_entity.id
_entity.type
_entity.pdbx_description
1 polymer ?
#
loop_
_entity_poly.entity_id
_entity_poly.type
_entity_poly.pdbx_seq_one_letter_code
_entity_poly.pdbx_strand_id
1 'polypeptide(L)'
;EIRLSLVGSEMCIRDRINVVLSGGVSWIIAHKLIPFASIFIEPAKVLFLNNAINHGILSPIGITQAAKAGKSILFILEPNPGPGVGVLLAYTFFGTGTAKRTAPGVAIIHAFGGIHEPYFPFILMKPQMIIASICGAVSGNFVFEFFNCGLVATASPGSYFSVLAVAPKSDYLPIIAGMLLSTAVSFAVGSIILKLSKGGDDYDNALEKKDAMKAEGKQEEKKETIIDLSGKVIKKVYVACDAGMGSSAMGASILRKKMKEAGFDDIEVKNVSIPSLPEDVDIVVTHKSLTDRAIAVRPNAIHYSVENFLEGEQYDAIIEKIKETR
;
A
#
# COMPACT_ATOMS: atom_id res chain seq x y z
N GLU A 1 29.14 11.40 -11.24
CA GLU A 1 29.36 9.94 -11.03
C GLU A 1 29.13 9.51 -9.58
N ILE A 2 29.64 10.23 -8.57
CA ILE A 2 29.44 9.89 -7.14
C ILE A 2 27.94 9.91 -6.72
N ARG A 3 27.13 10.85 -7.23
CA ARG A 3 25.70 10.90 -6.96
C ARG A 3 24.92 9.70 -7.55
N LEU A 4 25.29 9.24 -8.73
CA LEU A 4 24.67 8.08 -9.39
C LEU A 4 24.99 6.77 -8.66
N SER A 5 26.20 6.62 -8.11
CA SER A 5 26.59 5.43 -7.34
C SER A 5 25.89 5.37 -5.96
N LEU A 6 25.65 6.52 -5.31
CA LEU A 6 24.92 6.59 -4.04
C LEU A 6 23.43 6.23 -4.23
N VAL A 7 22.77 6.79 -5.26
CA VAL A 7 21.38 6.45 -5.60
C VAL A 7 21.21 4.97 -5.94
N GLY A 8 22.17 4.37 -6.65
CA GLY A 8 22.16 2.93 -6.94
C GLY A 8 22.34 2.06 -5.70
N SER A 9 23.17 2.49 -4.72
CA SER A 9 23.39 1.74 -3.49
C SER A 9 22.20 1.82 -2.54
N GLU A 10 21.53 2.96 -2.44
CA GLU A 10 20.32 3.13 -1.60
C GLU A 10 19.15 2.31 -2.15
N MET A 11 18.95 2.29 -3.47
CA MET A 11 17.97 1.41 -4.12
C MET A 11 18.20 -0.07 -3.79
N CYS A 12 19.46 -0.55 -3.89
CA CYS A 12 19.78 -1.93 -3.53
C CYS A 12 19.50 -2.26 -2.06
N ILE A 13 19.70 -1.32 -1.14
CA ILE A 13 19.41 -1.51 0.28
C ILE A 13 17.90 -1.64 0.51
N ARG A 14 17.11 -0.77 -0.08
CA ARG A 14 15.65 -0.76 0.05
C ARG A 14 15.01 -2.02 -0.52
N ASP A 15 15.44 -2.46 -1.71
CA ASP A 15 14.99 -3.71 -2.33
C ASP A 15 15.30 -4.92 -1.45
N ARG A 16 16.50 -4.97 -0.86
CA ARG A 16 16.85 -6.04 0.09
C ARG A 16 15.98 -6.02 1.33
N ILE A 17 15.68 -4.84 1.89
CA ILE A 17 14.78 -4.70 3.03
C ILE A 17 13.37 -5.19 2.65
N ASN A 18 12.88 -4.81 1.48
CA ASN A 18 11.57 -5.24 0.99
C ASN A 18 11.51 -6.77 0.85
N VAL A 19 12.51 -7.40 0.26
CA VAL A 19 12.59 -8.87 0.14
C VAL A 19 12.57 -9.55 1.51
N VAL A 20 13.33 -9.03 2.49
CA VAL A 20 13.36 -9.60 3.85
C VAL A 20 12.00 -9.44 4.55
N LEU A 21 11.39 -8.27 4.48
CA LEU A 21 10.09 -8.01 5.12
C LEU A 21 8.98 -8.83 4.46
N SER A 22 8.93 -8.86 3.14
CA SER A 22 7.95 -9.65 2.37
C SER A 22 8.13 -11.15 2.59
N GLY A 23 9.37 -11.64 2.57
CA GLY A 23 9.71 -13.03 2.86
C GLY A 23 9.31 -13.43 4.27
N GLY A 24 9.55 -12.57 5.26
CA GLY A 24 9.16 -12.77 6.66
C GLY A 24 7.64 -12.88 6.82
N VAL A 25 6.87 -12.00 6.20
CA VAL A 25 5.39 -12.06 6.22
C VAL A 25 4.90 -13.35 5.58
N SER A 26 5.43 -13.71 4.41
CA SER A 26 5.05 -14.95 3.69
C SER A 26 5.34 -16.19 4.53
N TRP A 27 6.51 -16.25 5.17
CA TRP A 27 6.91 -17.35 6.04
C TRP A 27 5.98 -17.50 7.26
N ILE A 28 5.64 -16.37 7.92
CA ILE A 28 4.72 -16.35 9.06
C ILE A 28 3.33 -16.84 8.67
N ILE A 29 2.80 -16.38 7.53
CA ILE A 29 1.48 -16.82 7.04
C ILE A 29 1.49 -18.32 6.72
N ALA A 30 2.56 -18.82 6.08
CA ALA A 30 2.69 -20.24 5.74
C ALA A 30 2.70 -21.13 6.99
N HIS A 31 3.29 -20.66 8.11
CA HIS A 31 3.35 -21.38 9.38
C HIS A 31 2.18 -21.09 10.33
N LYS A 32 1.16 -20.36 9.88
CA LYS A 32 -0.03 -19.98 10.66
C LYS A 32 0.28 -19.21 11.95
N LEU A 33 1.35 -18.42 11.95
CA LEU A 33 1.76 -17.55 13.04
C LEU A 33 1.29 -16.11 12.81
N ILE A 34 0.07 -15.95 12.29
CA ILE A 34 -0.50 -14.71 11.79
C ILE A 34 -0.34 -13.50 12.73
N PRO A 35 -0.54 -13.60 14.06
CA PRO A 35 -0.37 -12.46 14.96
C PRO A 35 1.00 -11.81 14.88
N PHE A 36 2.04 -12.57 14.62
CA PHE A 36 3.42 -12.08 14.53
C PHE A 36 3.77 -11.43 13.19
N ALA A 37 2.89 -11.48 12.19
CA ALA A 37 3.12 -10.83 10.89
C ALA A 37 3.41 -9.32 11.05
N SER A 38 2.85 -8.68 12.08
CA SER A 38 3.06 -7.26 12.37
C SER A 38 4.50 -6.90 12.75
N ILE A 39 5.35 -7.87 13.12
CA ILE A 39 6.80 -7.65 13.31
C ILE A 39 7.43 -7.13 12.02
N PHE A 40 6.93 -7.55 10.86
CA PHE A 40 7.40 -7.14 9.54
C PHE A 40 6.51 -6.05 8.92
N ILE A 41 5.19 -6.11 9.16
CA ILE A 41 4.23 -5.17 8.58
C ILE A 41 4.43 -3.76 9.15
N GLU A 42 4.58 -3.60 10.47
CA GLU A 42 4.71 -2.26 11.08
C GLU A 42 5.99 -1.51 10.64
N PRO A 43 7.18 -2.13 10.62
CA PRO A 43 8.35 -1.48 10.01
C PRO A 43 8.17 -1.17 8.52
N ALA A 44 7.53 -2.06 7.76
CA ALA A 44 7.29 -1.83 6.33
C ALA A 44 6.39 -0.60 6.09
N LYS A 45 5.37 -0.37 6.93
CA LYS A 45 4.50 0.81 6.87
C LYS A 45 5.31 2.11 7.00
N VAL A 46 6.16 2.18 8.03
CA VAL A 46 6.98 3.38 8.30
C VAL A 46 8.02 3.64 7.22
N LEU A 47 8.49 2.59 6.55
CA LEU A 47 9.45 2.65 5.44
C LEU A 47 8.78 2.83 4.07
N PHE A 48 7.45 2.98 4.00
CA PHE A 48 6.68 3.06 2.75
C PHE A 48 6.84 1.82 1.84
N LEU A 49 7.02 0.65 2.44
CA LEU A 49 7.11 -0.67 1.77
C LEU A 49 5.83 -1.51 1.95
N ASN A 50 4.81 -0.95 2.61
CA ASN A 50 3.55 -1.65 2.92
C ASN A 50 2.78 -2.06 1.66
N ASN A 51 2.87 -1.30 0.56
CA ASN A 51 2.20 -1.63 -0.69
C ASN A 51 2.65 -2.98 -1.25
N ALA A 52 3.96 -3.26 -1.25
CA ALA A 52 4.49 -4.54 -1.72
C ALA A 52 3.97 -5.72 -0.88
N ILE A 53 3.86 -5.56 0.45
CA ILE A 53 3.33 -6.59 1.34
C ILE A 53 1.81 -6.71 1.16
N ASN A 54 1.09 -5.60 1.13
CA ASN A 54 -0.36 -5.60 1.08
C ASN A 54 -0.87 -6.15 -0.27
N HIS A 55 -0.38 -5.59 -1.38
CA HIS A 55 -0.82 -6.00 -2.72
C HIS A 55 -0.14 -7.28 -3.21
N GLY A 56 1.11 -7.53 -2.84
CA GLY A 56 1.86 -8.71 -3.28
C GLY A 56 1.56 -9.97 -2.46
N ILE A 57 1.16 -9.84 -1.18
CA ILE A 57 1.02 -10.99 -0.27
C ILE A 57 -0.37 -11.04 0.38
N LEU A 58 -0.71 -10.01 1.19
CA LEU A 58 -1.90 -10.06 2.03
C LEU A 58 -3.19 -10.09 1.23
N SER A 59 -3.33 -9.22 0.23
CA SER A 59 -4.55 -9.12 -0.57
C SER A 59 -4.79 -10.35 -1.46
N PRO A 60 -3.82 -10.90 -2.23
CA PRO A 60 -4.05 -12.09 -3.04
C PRO A 60 -4.43 -13.32 -2.20
N ILE A 61 -3.71 -13.55 -1.09
CA ILE A 61 -4.02 -14.68 -0.19
C ILE A 61 -5.36 -14.43 0.52
N GLY A 62 -5.62 -13.20 0.96
CA GLY A 62 -6.86 -12.79 1.62
C GLY A 62 -8.08 -12.98 0.72
N ILE A 63 -8.00 -12.62 -0.56
CA ILE A 63 -9.07 -12.84 -1.56
C ILE A 63 -9.37 -14.35 -1.68
N THR A 64 -8.32 -15.17 -1.77
CA THR A 64 -8.47 -16.62 -1.87
C THR A 64 -9.13 -17.22 -0.60
N GLN A 65 -8.77 -16.72 0.58
CA GLN A 65 -9.38 -17.13 1.85
C GLN A 65 -10.84 -16.65 1.95
N ALA A 66 -11.11 -15.39 1.61
CA ALA A 66 -12.45 -14.81 1.66
C ALA A 66 -13.41 -15.49 0.68
N ALA A 67 -12.94 -15.90 -0.51
CA ALA A 67 -13.73 -16.67 -1.45
C ALA A 67 -14.19 -18.04 -0.88
N LYS A 68 -13.42 -18.65 0.02
CA LYS A 68 -13.74 -19.95 0.64
C LYS A 68 -14.50 -19.80 1.95
N ALA A 69 -14.13 -18.84 2.80
CA ALA A 69 -14.62 -18.68 4.16
C ALA A 69 -15.53 -17.45 4.37
N GLY A 70 -15.77 -16.66 3.32
CA GLY A 70 -16.53 -15.41 3.37
C GLY A 70 -15.78 -14.22 3.98
N LYS A 71 -14.60 -14.43 4.59
CA LYS A 71 -13.77 -13.40 5.24
C LYS A 71 -12.32 -13.84 5.34
N SER A 72 -11.41 -12.87 5.57
CA SER A 72 -10.01 -13.15 5.85
C SER A 72 -9.45 -12.21 6.91
N ILE A 73 -8.67 -12.75 7.84
CA ILE A 73 -7.93 -11.98 8.85
C ILE A 73 -6.83 -11.13 8.19
N LEU A 74 -6.31 -11.54 7.03
CA LEU A 74 -5.22 -10.85 6.34
C LEU A 74 -5.60 -9.43 5.91
N PHE A 75 -6.89 -9.19 5.69
CA PHE A 75 -7.39 -7.86 5.31
C PHE A 75 -7.39 -6.83 6.44
N ILE A 76 -7.25 -7.24 7.72
CA ILE A 76 -7.21 -6.32 8.85
C ILE A 76 -5.80 -6.06 9.38
N LEU A 77 -4.80 -6.89 9.02
CA LEU A 77 -3.45 -6.79 9.59
C LEU A 77 -2.77 -5.45 9.30
N GLU A 78 -2.89 -4.97 8.08
CA GLU A 78 -2.26 -3.71 7.65
C GLU A 78 -3.13 -2.48 8.00
N PRO A 79 -4.45 -2.43 7.70
CA PRO A 79 -5.25 -1.23 7.93
C PRO A 79 -5.68 -1.01 9.39
N ASN A 80 -5.30 -1.88 10.34
CA ASN A 80 -5.60 -1.70 11.75
C ASN A 80 -5.06 -0.35 12.28
N PRO A 81 -5.93 0.63 12.67
CA PRO A 81 -5.48 1.93 13.15
C PRO A 81 -4.95 1.91 14.59
N GLY A 82 -5.26 0.86 15.35
CA GLY A 82 -4.98 0.80 16.78
C GLY A 82 -3.53 1.10 17.17
N PRO A 83 -2.52 0.48 16.53
CA PRO A 83 -1.12 0.70 16.89
C PRO A 83 -0.69 2.16 16.74
N GLY A 84 -1.03 2.79 15.61
CA GLY A 84 -0.70 4.20 15.34
C GLY A 84 -1.40 5.17 16.30
N VAL A 85 -2.69 4.93 16.57
CA VAL A 85 -3.44 5.73 17.55
C VAL A 85 -2.81 5.63 18.93
N GLY A 86 -2.39 4.42 19.35
CA GLY A 86 -1.71 4.23 20.65
C GLY A 86 -0.40 5.01 20.77
N VAL A 87 0.44 4.97 19.72
CA VAL A 87 1.66 5.80 19.64
C VAL A 87 1.34 7.28 19.76
N LEU A 88 0.37 7.78 19.02
CA LEU A 88 -0.02 9.18 19.00
C LEU A 88 -0.60 9.64 20.36
N LEU A 89 -1.38 8.79 21.02
CA LEU A 89 -1.84 9.04 22.37
C LEU A 89 -0.67 9.11 23.37
N ALA A 90 0.34 8.23 23.26
CA ALA A 90 1.53 8.29 24.09
C ALA A 90 2.25 9.65 23.95
N TYR A 91 2.43 10.14 22.73
CA TYR A 91 3.00 11.49 22.50
C TYR A 91 2.10 12.60 22.98
N THR A 92 0.78 12.47 22.89
CA THR A 92 -0.17 13.47 23.40
C THR A 92 0.00 13.70 24.89
N PHE A 93 0.18 12.64 25.67
CA PHE A 93 0.28 12.73 27.12
C PHE A 93 1.72 12.93 27.61
N PHE A 94 2.68 12.24 27.01
CA PHE A 94 4.07 12.14 27.50
C PHE A 94 5.12 12.69 26.54
N GLY A 95 4.74 13.14 25.34
CA GLY A 95 5.62 13.80 24.38
C GLY A 95 6.05 15.21 24.84
N THR A 96 7.00 15.79 24.12
CA THR A 96 7.53 17.15 24.36
C THR A 96 7.44 18.01 23.09
N GLY A 97 7.57 19.32 23.27
CA GLY A 97 7.70 20.27 22.17
C GLY A 97 6.57 20.25 21.14
N THR A 98 6.93 20.31 19.85
CA THR A 98 6.02 20.32 18.71
C THR A 98 5.28 18.99 18.57
N ALA A 99 5.96 17.86 18.83
CA ALA A 99 5.36 16.53 18.76
C ALA A 99 4.12 16.41 19.67
N LYS A 100 4.22 16.87 20.93
CA LYS A 100 3.09 16.84 21.86
C LYS A 100 1.90 17.66 21.38
N ARG A 101 2.15 18.82 20.76
CA ARG A 101 1.10 19.72 20.27
C ARG A 101 0.41 19.17 19.02
N THR A 102 1.15 18.50 18.16
CA THR A 102 0.67 18.00 16.87
C THR A 102 -0.04 16.64 17.01
N ALA A 103 0.42 15.79 17.93
CA ALA A 103 -0.08 14.42 18.11
C ALA A 103 -1.61 14.29 18.23
N PRO A 104 -2.35 15.13 18.98
CA PRO A 104 -3.81 14.98 19.07
C PRO A 104 -4.53 15.15 17.75
N GLY A 105 -4.13 16.15 16.93
CA GLY A 105 -4.71 16.37 15.61
C GLY A 105 -4.43 15.20 14.66
N VAL A 106 -3.20 14.70 14.68
CA VAL A 106 -2.80 13.54 13.88
C VAL A 106 -3.53 12.28 14.33
N ALA A 107 -3.77 12.10 15.64
CA ALA A 107 -4.53 10.96 16.15
C ALA A 107 -5.97 10.93 15.62
N ILE A 108 -6.63 12.08 15.50
CA ILE A 108 -7.96 12.21 14.93
C ILE A 108 -7.94 11.84 13.43
N ILE A 109 -6.99 12.40 12.68
CA ILE A 109 -6.83 12.10 11.25
C ILE A 109 -6.58 10.61 11.03
N HIS A 110 -5.74 10.00 11.86
CA HIS A 110 -5.41 8.58 11.76
C HIS A 110 -6.60 7.68 12.13
N ALA A 111 -7.26 7.95 13.27
CA ALA A 111 -8.35 7.13 13.78
C ALA A 111 -9.60 7.18 12.88
N PHE A 112 -9.99 8.36 12.43
CA PHE A 112 -11.23 8.60 11.71
C PHE A 112 -11.04 8.76 10.20
N GLY A 113 -9.97 9.45 9.78
CA GLY A 113 -9.62 9.60 8.37
C GLY A 113 -8.95 8.38 7.76
N GLY A 114 -8.33 7.51 8.59
CA GLY A 114 -7.65 6.30 8.13
C GLY A 114 -6.37 6.54 7.35
N ILE A 115 -5.80 7.75 7.49
CA ILE A 115 -4.53 8.11 6.86
C ILE A 115 -3.41 7.77 7.84
N HIS A 116 -2.59 6.78 7.49
CA HIS A 116 -1.54 6.28 8.39
C HIS A 116 -0.24 7.10 8.33
N GLU A 117 0.10 7.66 7.20
CA GLU A 117 1.35 8.40 6.98
C GLU A 117 1.66 9.52 8.02
N PRO A 118 0.68 10.28 8.55
CA PRO A 118 0.96 11.36 9.48
C PRO A 118 1.54 10.90 10.82
N TYR A 119 1.43 9.62 11.23
CA TYR A 119 2.05 9.14 12.45
C TYR A 119 3.50 8.68 12.29
N PHE A 120 3.98 8.46 11.05
CA PHE A 120 5.34 7.98 10.79
C PHE A 120 6.44 8.90 11.34
N PRO A 121 6.35 10.26 11.27
CA PRO A 121 7.33 11.13 11.90
C PRO A 121 7.53 10.87 13.38
N PHE A 122 6.48 10.46 14.10
CA PHE A 122 6.56 10.16 15.54
C PHE A 122 7.37 8.89 15.84
N ILE A 123 7.41 7.93 14.90
CA ILE A 123 8.30 6.77 14.98
C ILE A 123 9.71 7.15 14.52
N LEU A 124 9.85 7.94 13.44
CA LEU A 124 11.16 8.33 12.92
C LEU A 124 11.94 9.23 13.87
N MET A 125 11.26 10.05 14.70
CA MET A 125 11.90 10.81 15.78
C MET A 125 12.55 9.90 16.83
N LYS A 126 11.85 8.83 17.20
CA LYS A 126 12.30 7.85 18.19
C LYS A 126 12.06 6.44 17.65
N PRO A 127 13.05 5.86 16.94
CA PRO A 127 12.88 4.55 16.30
C PRO A 127 12.44 3.43 17.25
N GLN A 128 12.71 3.56 18.55
CA GLN A 128 12.22 2.62 19.56
C GLN A 128 10.68 2.55 19.66
N MET A 129 9.97 3.59 19.20
CA MET A 129 8.50 3.61 19.17
C MET A 129 7.91 2.58 18.20
N ILE A 130 8.71 2.05 17.28
CA ILE A 130 8.29 0.93 16.44
C ILE A 130 7.93 -0.31 17.28
N ILE A 131 8.61 -0.51 18.42
CA ILE A 131 8.31 -1.60 19.35
C ILE A 131 6.89 -1.44 19.92
N ALA A 132 6.49 -0.20 20.25
CA ALA A 132 5.15 0.07 20.73
C ALA A 132 4.10 -0.26 19.65
N SER A 133 4.34 0.13 18.41
CA SER A 133 3.46 -0.20 17.28
C SER A 133 3.36 -1.71 17.07
N ILE A 134 4.48 -2.42 17.03
CA ILE A 134 4.53 -3.88 16.88
C ILE A 134 3.78 -4.59 18.01
N CYS A 135 4.05 -4.24 19.28
CA CYS A 135 3.36 -4.85 20.43
C CYS A 135 1.85 -4.62 20.38
N GLY A 136 1.43 -3.40 20.02
CA GLY A 136 0.03 -3.07 19.83
C GLY A 136 -0.61 -3.91 18.71
N ALA A 137 0.01 -3.96 17.53
CA ALA A 137 -0.50 -4.71 16.41
C ALA A 137 -0.58 -6.22 16.71
N VAL A 138 0.47 -6.80 17.29
CA VAL A 138 0.50 -8.21 17.67
C VAL A 138 -0.61 -8.55 18.66
N SER A 139 -0.84 -7.70 19.68
CA SER A 139 -1.89 -7.93 20.68
C SER A 139 -3.30 -7.91 20.06
N GLY A 140 -3.57 -6.97 19.13
CA GLY A 140 -4.83 -6.95 18.41
C GLY A 140 -5.02 -8.17 17.49
N ASN A 141 -3.96 -8.57 16.80
CA ASN A 141 -3.99 -9.74 15.91
C ASN A 141 -4.26 -11.04 16.68
N PHE A 142 -3.77 -11.18 17.91
CA PHE A 142 -4.13 -12.32 18.76
C PHE A 142 -5.62 -12.37 19.04
N VAL A 143 -6.27 -11.22 19.29
CA VAL A 143 -7.73 -11.17 19.47
C VAL A 143 -8.44 -11.57 18.18
N PHE A 144 -8.01 -11.03 17.03
CA PHE A 144 -8.61 -11.35 15.74
C PHE A 144 -8.50 -12.84 15.41
N GLU A 145 -7.34 -13.45 15.66
CA GLU A 145 -7.14 -14.87 15.43
C GLU A 145 -7.93 -15.74 16.42
N PHE A 146 -7.89 -15.39 17.72
CA PHE A 146 -8.61 -16.14 18.76
C PHE A 146 -10.11 -16.23 18.49
N PHE A 147 -10.73 -15.12 18.07
CA PHE A 147 -12.15 -15.10 17.72
C PHE A 147 -12.43 -15.46 16.25
N ASN A 148 -11.42 -15.85 15.50
CA ASN A 148 -11.51 -16.14 14.08
C ASN A 148 -12.22 -15.02 13.29
N CYS A 149 -11.85 -13.77 13.57
CA CYS A 149 -12.41 -12.59 12.90
C CYS A 149 -11.71 -12.33 11.58
N GLY A 150 -12.38 -11.59 10.71
CA GLY A 150 -11.80 -11.15 9.45
C GLY A 150 -12.70 -10.15 8.74
N LEU A 151 -12.17 -9.57 7.68
CA LEU A 151 -12.90 -8.67 6.80
C LEU A 151 -13.30 -9.38 5.52
N VAL A 152 -14.35 -8.91 4.86
CA VAL A 152 -14.79 -9.44 3.55
C VAL A 152 -13.96 -8.88 2.41
N ALA A 153 -13.34 -7.71 2.62
CA ALA A 153 -12.44 -7.04 1.68
C ALA A 153 -11.44 -6.18 2.45
N THR A 154 -10.41 -5.68 1.76
CA THR A 154 -9.43 -4.75 2.34
C THR A 154 -10.09 -3.42 2.69
N ALA A 155 -9.91 -2.96 3.94
CA ALA A 155 -10.40 -1.65 4.36
C ALA A 155 -9.49 -0.54 3.80
N SER A 156 -10.06 0.37 3.04
CA SER A 156 -9.36 1.56 2.52
C SER A 156 -10.33 2.75 2.55
N PRO A 157 -9.98 3.83 3.25
CA PRO A 157 -8.82 4.04 4.12
C PRO A 157 -8.85 3.18 5.41
N GLY A 158 -7.70 3.03 6.10
CA GLY A 158 -7.54 2.19 7.29
C GLY A 158 -8.03 2.87 8.59
N SER A 159 -9.30 3.25 8.67
CA SER A 159 -9.91 3.87 9.85
C SER A 159 -10.75 2.88 10.66
N TYR A 160 -11.09 3.23 11.91
CA TYR A 160 -12.01 2.43 12.72
C TYR A 160 -13.34 2.20 12.01
N PHE A 161 -13.88 3.22 11.34
CA PHE A 161 -15.15 3.12 10.62
C PHE A 161 -15.05 2.27 9.35
N SER A 162 -14.00 2.46 8.56
CA SER A 162 -13.83 1.72 7.32
C SER A 162 -13.60 0.23 7.57
N VAL A 163 -12.85 -0.11 8.63
CA VAL A 163 -12.67 -1.50 9.05
C VAL A 163 -14.02 -2.13 9.42
N LEU A 164 -14.85 -1.43 10.21
CA LEU A 164 -16.17 -1.93 10.56
C LEU A 164 -17.13 -2.00 9.37
N ALA A 165 -17.03 -1.07 8.42
CA ALA A 165 -17.89 -1.07 7.24
C ALA A 165 -17.70 -2.31 6.35
N VAL A 166 -16.49 -2.90 6.32
CA VAL A 166 -16.17 -4.12 5.55
C VAL A 166 -16.09 -5.38 6.42
N ALA A 167 -16.43 -5.27 7.70
CA ALA A 167 -16.50 -6.42 8.62
C ALA A 167 -17.86 -7.11 8.55
N PRO A 168 -17.94 -8.44 8.70
CA PRO A 168 -19.19 -9.13 8.94
C PRO A 168 -19.79 -8.67 10.28
N LYS A 169 -21.12 -8.55 10.37
CA LYS A 169 -21.81 -8.10 11.60
C LYS A 169 -21.49 -8.98 12.81
N SER A 170 -21.29 -10.28 12.60
CA SER A 170 -20.89 -11.23 13.63
C SER A 170 -19.55 -10.91 14.29
N ASP A 171 -18.66 -10.23 13.56
CA ASP A 171 -17.28 -9.99 13.97
C ASP A 171 -17.06 -8.59 14.55
N TYR A 172 -18.08 -7.73 14.58
CA TYR A 172 -17.97 -6.34 15.04
C TYR A 172 -17.37 -6.22 16.45
N LEU A 173 -17.94 -6.96 17.41
CA LEU A 173 -17.50 -6.87 18.79
C LEU A 173 -16.03 -7.29 18.98
N PRO A 174 -15.59 -8.46 18.50
CA PRO A 174 -14.20 -8.86 18.63
C PRO A 174 -13.24 -7.98 17.79
N ILE A 175 -13.66 -7.45 16.64
CA ILE A 175 -12.83 -6.50 15.87
C ILE A 175 -12.65 -5.20 16.66
N ILE A 176 -13.70 -4.63 17.23
CA ILE A 176 -13.60 -3.45 18.10
C ILE A 176 -12.69 -3.73 19.29
N ALA A 177 -12.88 -4.87 19.97
CA ALA A 177 -12.05 -5.25 21.12
C ALA A 177 -10.57 -5.37 20.74
N GLY A 178 -10.27 -6.01 19.61
CA GLY A 178 -8.88 -6.15 19.12
C GLY A 178 -8.24 -4.82 18.73
N MET A 179 -8.98 -3.93 18.06
CA MET A 179 -8.47 -2.59 17.73
C MET A 179 -8.24 -1.75 19.00
N LEU A 180 -9.13 -1.81 19.98
CA LEU A 180 -8.97 -1.09 21.25
C LEU A 180 -7.81 -1.66 22.08
N LEU A 181 -7.66 -2.99 22.14
CA LEU A 181 -6.52 -3.61 22.81
C LEU A 181 -5.21 -3.22 22.12
N SER A 182 -5.19 -3.21 20.80
CA SER A 182 -4.06 -2.76 20.00
C SER A 182 -3.65 -1.33 20.39
N THR A 183 -4.64 -0.43 20.51
CA THR A 183 -4.43 0.96 20.95
C THR A 183 -3.89 1.02 22.39
N ALA A 184 -4.50 0.29 23.31
CA ALA A 184 -4.13 0.31 24.72
C ALA A 184 -2.69 -0.21 24.97
N VAL A 185 -2.33 -1.32 24.33
CA VAL A 185 -0.99 -1.91 24.45
C VAL A 185 0.05 -0.99 23.82
N SER A 186 -0.20 -0.48 22.61
CA SER A 186 0.71 0.47 21.96
C SER A 186 0.88 1.74 22.77
N PHE A 187 -0.19 2.29 23.35
CA PHE A 187 -0.15 3.43 24.25
C PHE A 187 0.69 3.15 25.51
N ALA A 188 0.48 2.01 26.15
CA ALA A 188 1.20 1.66 27.37
C ALA A 188 2.71 1.51 27.12
N VAL A 189 3.08 0.74 26.08
CA VAL A 189 4.50 0.54 25.71
C VAL A 189 5.13 1.85 25.25
N GLY A 190 4.44 2.62 24.41
CA GLY A 190 4.91 3.93 23.95
C GLY A 190 5.10 4.93 25.10
N SER A 191 4.19 4.93 26.08
CA SER A 191 4.30 5.78 27.27
C SER A 191 5.53 5.43 28.12
N ILE A 192 5.84 4.14 28.27
CA ILE A 192 7.05 3.67 28.97
C ILE A 192 8.29 4.14 28.21
N ILE A 193 8.35 3.94 26.90
CA ILE A 193 9.48 4.36 26.07
C ILE A 193 9.71 5.87 26.17
N LEU A 194 8.66 6.70 26.08
CA LEU A 194 8.78 8.15 26.18
C LEU A 194 9.25 8.62 27.55
N LYS A 195 8.79 7.97 28.63
CA LYS A 195 9.24 8.28 30.01
C LYS A 195 10.69 7.92 30.27
N LEU A 196 11.17 6.84 29.66
CA LEU A 196 12.57 6.38 29.81
C LEU A 196 13.54 7.12 28.90
N SER A 197 13.06 7.65 27.79
CA SER A 197 13.89 8.33 26.78
C SER A 197 14.16 9.77 27.18
N LYS A 198 15.43 10.06 27.53
CA LYS A 198 15.93 11.41 27.82
C LYS A 198 16.40 12.06 26.52
N GLY A 199 15.54 12.79 25.82
CA GLY A 199 15.92 13.52 24.60
C GLY A 199 14.79 14.40 24.09
N GLY A 200 15.11 15.54 23.50
CA GLY A 200 14.15 16.41 22.83
C GLY A 200 13.55 15.73 21.59
N ASP A 201 12.30 16.02 21.29
CA ASP A 201 11.60 15.53 20.13
C ASP A 201 11.81 16.50 18.96
N ASP A 202 12.65 16.15 18.00
CA ASP A 202 12.88 16.92 16.78
C ASP A 202 11.90 16.49 15.69
N TYR A 203 10.69 17.02 15.79
CA TYR A 203 9.58 16.69 14.90
C TYR A 203 9.81 17.19 13.47
N ASP A 204 10.44 18.35 13.31
CA ASP A 204 10.61 18.96 11.98
C ASP A 204 11.60 18.16 11.13
N ASN A 205 12.71 17.72 11.71
CA ASN A 205 13.66 16.81 11.05
C ASN A 205 13.04 15.45 10.71
N ALA A 206 12.18 14.92 11.57
CA ALA A 206 11.47 13.66 11.30
C ALA A 206 10.43 13.81 10.18
N LEU A 207 9.80 14.98 10.06
CA LEU A 207 8.88 15.28 8.97
C LEU A 207 9.62 15.33 7.62
N GLU A 208 10.77 15.99 7.56
CA GLU A 208 11.62 16.01 6.36
C GLU A 208 12.06 14.61 5.94
N LYS A 209 12.50 13.78 6.90
CA LYS A 209 12.85 12.37 6.63
C LYS A 209 11.68 11.57 6.06
N LYS A 210 10.50 11.73 6.62
CA LYS A 210 9.28 11.09 6.11
C LYS A 210 8.99 11.51 4.67
N ASP A 211 9.06 12.80 4.37
CA ASP A 211 8.75 13.32 3.03
C ASP A 211 9.80 12.87 2.00
N ALA A 212 11.08 12.77 2.38
CA ALA A 212 12.14 12.19 1.55
C ALA A 212 11.87 10.72 1.25
N MET A 213 11.58 9.89 2.27
CA MET A 213 11.26 8.46 2.09
C MET A 213 10.02 8.23 1.21
N LYS A 214 9.00 9.10 1.37
CA LYS A 214 7.80 9.04 0.53
C LYS A 214 8.08 9.39 -0.93
N ALA A 215 8.94 10.37 -1.17
CA ALA A 215 9.35 10.75 -2.53
C ALA A 215 10.13 9.62 -3.21
N GLU A 216 11.03 8.95 -2.49
CA GLU A 216 11.76 7.78 -2.97
C GLU A 216 10.80 6.62 -3.31
N GLY A 217 9.83 6.31 -2.43
CA GLY A 217 8.82 5.30 -2.67
C GLY A 217 7.98 5.55 -3.93
N LYS A 218 7.59 6.80 -4.16
CA LYS A 218 6.87 7.19 -5.38
C LYS A 218 7.72 7.10 -6.65
N GLN A 219 9.03 7.30 -6.55
CA GLN A 219 9.94 7.14 -7.70
C GLN A 219 10.10 5.68 -8.09
N GLU A 220 10.10 4.76 -7.13
CA GLU A 220 10.13 3.32 -7.41
C GLU A 220 8.82 2.84 -8.05
N GLU A 221 7.68 3.27 -7.53
CA GLU A 221 6.38 3.01 -8.15
C GLU A 221 6.31 3.52 -9.59
N LYS A 222 6.98 4.65 -9.92
CA LYS A 222 7.11 5.14 -11.29
C LYS A 222 8.12 4.34 -12.13
N LYS A 223 9.15 3.74 -11.51
CA LYS A 223 10.15 2.92 -12.23
C LYS A 223 9.65 1.52 -12.57
N GLU A 224 8.77 0.92 -11.76
CA GLU A 224 8.08 -0.32 -12.14
C GLU A 224 7.20 -0.15 -13.39
N THR A 225 6.89 1.09 -13.76
CA THR A 225 6.19 1.46 -15.00
C THR A 225 7.14 1.80 -16.16
N ILE A 226 8.47 1.51 -16.04
CA ILE A 226 9.40 1.69 -17.16
C ILE A 226 9.17 0.56 -18.17
N ILE A 227 8.37 0.89 -19.17
CA ILE A 227 8.09 0.03 -20.31
C ILE A 227 9.31 0.09 -21.23
N ASP A 228 9.99 -1.03 -21.41
CA ASP A 228 10.98 -1.19 -22.47
C ASP A 228 10.25 -1.55 -23.76
N LEU A 229 10.09 -0.57 -24.64
CA LEU A 229 9.45 -0.72 -25.97
C LEU A 229 10.47 -1.03 -27.06
N SER A 230 11.75 -1.20 -26.75
CA SER A 230 12.81 -1.33 -27.74
C SER A 230 12.57 -2.53 -28.67
N GLY A 231 12.24 -2.23 -29.93
CA GLY A 231 12.16 -3.18 -31.03
C GLY A 231 10.81 -3.85 -31.28
N LYS A 232 9.70 -3.46 -30.62
CA LYS A 232 8.36 -3.97 -30.90
C LYS A 232 7.50 -2.96 -31.70
N VAL A 233 6.90 -3.40 -32.80
CA VAL A 233 5.89 -2.62 -33.53
C VAL A 233 4.56 -2.74 -32.77
N ILE A 234 4.11 -1.66 -32.15
CA ILE A 234 2.86 -1.62 -31.39
C ILE A 234 1.67 -1.45 -32.32
N LYS A 235 0.73 -2.39 -32.29
CA LYS A 235 -0.52 -2.37 -33.07
C LYS A 235 -1.79 -2.44 -32.20
N LYS A 236 -1.73 -3.07 -31.01
CA LYS A 236 -2.88 -3.35 -30.17
C LYS A 236 -2.65 -2.87 -28.72
N VAL A 237 -3.44 -1.90 -28.29
CA VAL A 237 -3.41 -1.34 -26.94
C VAL A 237 -4.77 -1.55 -26.29
N TYR A 238 -4.83 -2.34 -25.22
CA TYR A 238 -6.09 -2.63 -24.55
C TYR A 238 -6.13 -2.07 -23.13
N VAL A 239 -7.22 -1.36 -22.82
CA VAL A 239 -7.51 -0.88 -21.48
C VAL A 239 -8.35 -1.92 -20.77
N ALA A 240 -7.80 -2.54 -19.72
CA ALA A 240 -8.44 -3.68 -19.07
C ALA A 240 -8.83 -3.37 -17.62
N CYS A 241 -10.01 -3.83 -17.22
CA CYS A 241 -10.46 -3.88 -15.83
C CYS A 241 -11.15 -5.23 -15.57
N ASP A 242 -11.62 -5.47 -14.35
CA ASP A 242 -12.25 -6.76 -14.00
C ASP A 242 -13.47 -7.09 -14.86
N ALA A 243 -14.35 -6.11 -15.09
CA ALA A 243 -15.59 -6.30 -15.85
C ALA A 243 -15.46 -5.95 -17.36
N GLY A 244 -14.38 -5.28 -17.76
CA GLY A 244 -14.21 -4.80 -19.13
C GLY A 244 -15.18 -3.69 -19.54
N MET A 245 -15.85 -3.03 -18.58
CA MET A 245 -16.89 -2.01 -18.79
C MET A 245 -16.72 -0.86 -17.79
N GLY A 246 -17.45 0.23 -17.99
CA GLY A 246 -17.40 1.38 -17.09
C GLY A 246 -16.12 2.21 -17.25
N SER A 247 -15.31 2.32 -16.22
CA SER A 247 -14.11 3.19 -16.21
C SER A 247 -13.08 2.81 -17.27
N SER A 248 -12.86 1.53 -17.54
CA SER A 248 -11.95 1.08 -18.61
C SER A 248 -12.47 1.44 -20.03
N ALA A 249 -13.78 1.44 -20.24
CA ALA A 249 -14.37 1.88 -21.50
C ALA A 249 -14.18 3.38 -21.75
N MET A 250 -14.32 4.18 -20.66
CA MET A 250 -14.05 5.62 -20.71
C MET A 250 -12.55 5.89 -20.93
N GLY A 251 -11.67 5.19 -20.20
CA GLY A 251 -10.22 5.27 -20.39
C GLY A 251 -9.78 4.92 -21.81
N ALA A 252 -10.33 3.85 -22.38
CA ALA A 252 -10.06 3.47 -23.76
C ALA A 252 -10.53 4.54 -24.76
N SER A 253 -11.64 5.22 -24.48
CA SER A 253 -12.13 6.32 -25.31
C SER A 253 -11.19 7.54 -25.28
N ILE A 254 -10.71 7.90 -24.08
CA ILE A 254 -9.74 9.00 -23.89
C ILE A 254 -8.42 8.65 -24.59
N LEU A 255 -7.89 7.46 -24.35
CA LEU A 255 -6.63 7.00 -24.97
C LEU A 255 -6.74 6.97 -26.50
N ARG A 256 -7.85 6.47 -27.05
CA ARG A 256 -8.10 6.43 -28.51
C ARG A 256 -8.10 7.83 -29.10
N LYS A 257 -8.75 8.79 -28.44
CA LYS A 257 -8.76 10.18 -28.89
C LYS A 257 -7.35 10.78 -28.92
N LYS A 258 -6.59 10.61 -27.86
CA LYS A 258 -5.20 11.08 -27.76
C LYS A 258 -4.26 10.41 -28.76
N MET A 259 -4.42 9.11 -29.02
CA MET A 259 -3.66 8.38 -30.03
C MET A 259 -3.91 8.96 -31.44
N LYS A 260 -5.18 9.28 -31.79
CA LYS A 260 -5.52 9.94 -33.05
C LYS A 260 -4.92 11.33 -33.16
N GLU A 261 -5.00 12.13 -32.08
CA GLU A 261 -4.39 13.47 -32.02
C GLU A 261 -2.86 13.41 -32.16
N ALA A 262 -2.25 12.32 -31.75
CA ALA A 262 -0.82 12.07 -31.91
C ALA A 262 -0.41 11.45 -33.29
N GLY A 263 -1.39 11.19 -34.17
CA GLY A 263 -1.15 10.63 -35.52
C GLY A 263 -1.03 9.10 -35.57
N PHE A 264 -1.53 8.38 -34.56
CA PHE A 264 -1.50 6.90 -34.49
C PHE A 264 -2.88 6.29 -34.81
N ASP A 265 -3.40 6.53 -36.01
CA ASP A 265 -4.69 5.97 -36.46
C ASP A 265 -4.66 4.44 -36.72
N ASP A 266 -3.49 3.88 -36.87
CA ASP A 266 -3.25 2.47 -37.14
C ASP A 266 -3.16 1.58 -35.88
N ILE A 267 -3.21 2.17 -34.69
CA ILE A 267 -3.18 1.45 -33.42
C ILE A 267 -4.60 1.16 -32.94
N GLU A 268 -4.91 -0.11 -32.76
CA GLU A 268 -6.20 -0.54 -32.24
C GLU A 268 -6.27 -0.31 -30.72
N VAL A 269 -7.20 0.56 -30.25
CA VAL A 269 -7.46 0.79 -28.81
C VAL A 269 -8.83 0.26 -28.43
N LYS A 270 -8.89 -0.76 -27.55
CA LYS A 270 -10.14 -1.37 -27.04
C LYS A 270 -10.15 -1.50 -25.53
N ASN A 271 -11.35 -1.66 -24.97
CA ASN A 271 -11.55 -2.04 -23.57
C ASN A 271 -11.98 -3.49 -23.49
N VAL A 272 -11.44 -4.23 -22.51
CA VAL A 272 -11.75 -5.64 -22.27
C VAL A 272 -11.73 -5.98 -20.79
N SER A 273 -12.29 -7.13 -20.41
CA SER A 273 -12.05 -7.68 -19.08
C SER A 273 -10.69 -8.38 -19.03
N ILE A 274 -10.02 -8.35 -17.86
CA ILE A 274 -8.71 -8.99 -17.69
C ILE A 274 -8.72 -10.46 -18.11
N PRO A 275 -9.74 -11.29 -17.75
CA PRO A 275 -9.79 -12.68 -18.21
C PRO A 275 -9.95 -12.85 -19.74
N SER A 276 -10.44 -11.82 -20.42
CA SER A 276 -10.70 -11.85 -21.88
C SER A 276 -9.61 -11.16 -22.71
N LEU A 277 -8.45 -10.86 -22.11
CA LEU A 277 -7.31 -10.28 -22.81
C LEU A 277 -6.83 -11.23 -23.91
N PRO A 278 -6.72 -10.79 -25.19
CA PRO A 278 -6.24 -11.62 -26.27
C PRO A 278 -4.74 -11.93 -26.15
N GLU A 279 -4.29 -13.01 -26.80
CA GLU A 279 -2.88 -13.44 -26.72
C GLU A 279 -1.93 -12.51 -27.48
N ASP A 280 -2.43 -11.82 -28.47
CA ASP A 280 -1.69 -10.95 -29.38
C ASP A 280 -1.76 -9.46 -29.01
N VAL A 281 -2.04 -9.15 -27.74
CA VAL A 281 -2.02 -7.77 -27.22
C VAL A 281 -0.58 -7.30 -27.00
N ASP A 282 -0.28 -6.09 -27.50
CA ASP A 282 1.05 -5.50 -27.33
C ASP A 282 1.15 -4.75 -25.99
N ILE A 283 0.17 -3.90 -25.71
CA ILE A 283 0.13 -3.09 -24.46
C ILE A 283 -1.21 -3.29 -23.76
N VAL A 284 -1.13 -3.55 -22.45
CA VAL A 284 -2.29 -3.64 -21.56
C VAL A 284 -2.23 -2.50 -20.56
N VAL A 285 -3.21 -1.60 -20.60
CA VAL A 285 -3.37 -0.51 -19.64
C VAL A 285 -4.38 -0.94 -18.59
N THR A 286 -3.96 -0.94 -17.32
CA THR A 286 -4.82 -1.31 -16.20
C THR A 286 -4.77 -0.27 -15.09
N HIS A 287 -5.77 -0.26 -14.23
CA HIS A 287 -5.63 0.41 -12.95
C HIS A 287 -4.54 -0.28 -12.13
N LYS A 288 -3.73 0.48 -11.40
CA LYS A 288 -2.59 0.01 -10.61
C LYS A 288 -2.90 -1.23 -9.75
N SER A 289 -4.07 -1.28 -9.12
CA SER A 289 -4.50 -2.42 -8.31
C SER A 289 -4.80 -3.71 -9.09
N LEU A 290 -4.84 -3.65 -10.42
CA LEU A 290 -5.20 -4.76 -11.31
C LEU A 290 -4.04 -5.20 -12.20
N THR A 291 -2.93 -4.48 -12.20
CA THR A 291 -1.78 -4.73 -13.10
C THR A 291 -1.20 -6.13 -12.90
N ASP A 292 -0.99 -6.56 -11.66
CA ASP A 292 -0.43 -7.89 -11.35
C ASP A 292 -1.33 -9.02 -11.89
N ARG A 293 -2.65 -8.82 -11.83
CA ARG A 293 -3.60 -9.79 -12.37
C ARG A 293 -3.56 -9.84 -13.91
N ALA A 294 -3.36 -8.71 -14.54
CA ALA A 294 -3.20 -8.64 -15.98
C ALA A 294 -1.87 -9.29 -16.44
N ILE A 295 -0.79 -9.07 -15.68
CA ILE A 295 0.52 -9.72 -15.91
C ILE A 295 0.38 -11.25 -15.80
N ALA A 296 -0.33 -11.75 -14.79
CA ALA A 296 -0.55 -13.18 -14.62
C ALA A 296 -1.33 -13.80 -15.80
N VAL A 297 -2.22 -13.05 -16.47
CA VAL A 297 -2.98 -13.50 -17.64
C VAL A 297 -2.20 -13.36 -18.93
N ARG A 298 -1.40 -12.29 -19.07
CA ARG A 298 -0.61 -11.99 -20.28
C ARG A 298 0.81 -11.53 -19.95
N PRO A 299 1.69 -12.43 -19.52
CA PRO A 299 3.05 -12.07 -19.09
C PRO A 299 3.94 -11.52 -20.19
N ASN A 300 3.61 -11.80 -21.46
CA ASN A 300 4.39 -11.34 -22.63
C ASN A 300 3.95 -9.98 -23.18
N ALA A 301 2.82 -9.44 -22.69
CA ALA A 301 2.37 -8.10 -23.03
C ALA A 301 3.11 -7.04 -22.21
N ILE A 302 3.14 -5.83 -22.76
CA ILE A 302 3.67 -4.67 -22.03
C ILE A 302 2.56 -4.13 -21.14
N HIS A 303 2.80 -4.04 -19.83
CA HIS A 303 1.80 -3.57 -18.87
C HIS A 303 2.05 -2.12 -18.47
N TYR A 304 0.99 -1.30 -18.55
CA TYR A 304 1.00 0.09 -18.14
C TYR A 304 -0.05 0.34 -17.06
N SER A 305 0.38 0.85 -15.92
CA SER A 305 -0.47 1.12 -14.77
C SER A 305 -0.92 2.58 -14.73
N VAL A 306 -2.22 2.82 -14.54
CA VAL A 306 -2.81 4.14 -14.30
C VAL A 306 -3.47 4.17 -12.93
N GLU A 307 -3.44 5.33 -12.29
CA GLU A 307 -4.13 5.54 -11.01
C GLU A 307 -5.62 5.87 -11.22
N ASN A 308 -5.94 6.51 -12.34
CA ASN A 308 -7.31 6.87 -12.69
C ASN A 308 -7.50 6.83 -14.21
N PHE A 309 -8.41 5.98 -14.69
CA PHE A 309 -8.71 5.86 -16.13
C PHE A 309 -9.27 7.14 -16.76
N LEU A 310 -9.76 8.10 -15.97
CA LEU A 310 -10.37 9.34 -16.46
C LEU A 310 -9.37 10.50 -16.61
N GLU A 311 -8.17 10.36 -16.04
CA GLU A 311 -7.12 11.37 -16.13
C GLU A 311 -6.30 11.21 -17.41
N GLY A 312 -6.59 12.04 -18.39
CA GLY A 312 -5.94 11.99 -19.71
C GLY A 312 -4.42 12.15 -19.66
N GLU A 313 -3.90 12.93 -18.74
CA GLU A 313 -2.45 13.19 -18.58
C GLU A 313 -1.64 11.91 -18.30
N GLN A 314 -2.24 10.91 -17.66
CA GLN A 314 -1.57 9.65 -17.38
C GLN A 314 -1.27 8.84 -18.65
N TYR A 315 -1.97 9.11 -19.75
CA TYR A 315 -1.72 8.46 -21.04
C TYR A 315 -0.63 9.12 -21.87
N ASP A 316 -0.19 10.34 -21.54
CA ASP A 316 0.79 11.08 -22.34
C ASP A 316 2.15 10.38 -22.34
N ALA A 317 2.55 9.80 -21.22
CA ALA A 317 3.80 9.05 -21.10
C ALA A 317 3.83 7.78 -21.99
N ILE A 318 2.71 7.09 -22.18
CA ILE A 318 2.63 5.93 -23.08
C ILE A 318 2.69 6.37 -24.54
N ILE A 319 2.08 7.51 -24.87
CA ILE A 319 2.08 8.07 -26.23
C ILE A 319 3.47 8.55 -26.62
N GLU A 320 4.19 9.22 -25.70
CA GLU A 320 5.57 9.64 -25.94
C GLU A 320 6.49 8.43 -26.20
N LYS A 321 6.37 7.39 -25.41
CA LYS A 321 7.16 6.16 -25.64
C LYS A 321 6.86 5.46 -26.94
N ILE A 322 5.60 5.43 -27.38
CA ILE A 322 5.23 4.90 -28.68
C ILE A 322 5.82 5.76 -29.80
N LYS A 323 5.93 7.08 -29.62
CA LYS A 323 6.61 7.98 -30.56
C LYS A 323 8.11 7.69 -30.68
N GLU A 324 8.78 7.38 -29.56
CA GLU A 324 10.22 7.07 -29.53
C GLU A 324 10.55 5.72 -30.20
N THR A 325 9.57 4.83 -30.33
CA THR A 325 9.74 3.48 -30.88
C THR A 325 9.51 3.42 -32.40
N ARG A 326 8.98 4.47 -33.00
CA ARG A 326 8.74 4.63 -34.44
C ARG A 326 9.74 5.56 -35.11
#